data_9036597b05b4c1e19326a66e23239378
#
_entry.id   9036597b05b4c1e19326a66e23239378
#
_cell.length_a   1.000
_cell.length_b   1.000
_cell.length_c   1.000
_cell.angle_alpha   90.00
_cell.angle_beta   90.00
_cell.angle_gamma   90.00
#
_symmetry.space_group_name_H-M   'P 1'
#
loop_
_entity.id
_entity.type
_entity.pdbx_description
1 polymer ?
#
loop_
_entity_poly.entity_id
_entity_poly.type
_entity_poly.pdbx_seq_one_letter_code
_entity_poly.pdbx_strand_id
1 'polypeptide(L)'
;SCVGSGFTFSSYEISWVRQAPGKGLEWLAAIGCGNYSGSTYYADSVKGRFTISSDNSQNTAYLQMSSLRTEDTARYWCARGPCYRHGASCPGELMDLWGPGVEVVVSS
;
A
#
# COMPACT_ATOMS: atom_id res chain seq x y z
N SER A 1 -7.01 6.05 -3.79
CA SER A 1 -6.46 5.36 -4.96
C SER A 1 -5.17 6.01 -5.43
N CYS A 2 -4.35 5.26 -6.12
CA CYS A 2 -3.12 5.76 -6.73
C CYS A 2 -3.08 5.36 -8.18
N VAL A 3 -2.64 6.30 -9.03
CA VAL A 3 -2.47 6.05 -10.45
C VAL A 3 -0.98 6.03 -10.75
N GLY A 4 -0.52 4.97 -11.41
CA GLY A 4 0.87 4.87 -11.84
C GLY A 4 1.12 5.87 -12.96
N SER A 5 2.28 6.51 -12.90
CA SER A 5 2.66 7.52 -13.86
C SER A 5 4.10 7.26 -14.25
N GLY A 6 4.32 6.96 -15.52
CA GLY A 6 5.65 6.66 -16.02
C GLY A 6 6.13 5.25 -15.76
N PHE A 7 5.26 4.35 -15.27
CA PHE A 7 5.61 2.95 -15.07
C PHE A 7 4.36 2.09 -15.15
N THR A 8 4.55 0.78 -15.28
CA THR A 8 3.46 -0.19 -15.38
C THR A 8 3.36 -0.97 -14.07
N PHE A 9 2.18 -1.03 -13.48
CA PHE A 9 1.96 -1.72 -12.22
C PHE A 9 2.39 -3.19 -12.26
N SER A 10 2.17 -3.87 -13.38
CA SER A 10 2.52 -5.27 -13.48
C SER A 10 4.02 -5.53 -13.36
N SER A 11 4.84 -4.50 -13.49
CA SER A 11 6.29 -4.61 -13.37
C SER A 11 6.80 -4.36 -11.95
N TYR A 12 5.93 -4.04 -11.00
CA TYR A 12 6.33 -3.68 -9.65
C TYR A 12 5.40 -4.30 -8.63
N GLU A 13 5.95 -4.57 -7.45
CA GLU A 13 5.14 -4.84 -6.27
C GLU A 13 4.60 -3.52 -5.76
N ILE A 14 3.29 -3.43 -5.60
CA ILE A 14 2.63 -2.21 -5.18
C ILE A 14 2.19 -2.36 -3.73
N SER A 15 2.52 -1.38 -2.92
CA SER A 15 2.19 -1.39 -1.50
C SER A 15 1.50 -0.10 -1.10
N TRP A 16 0.81 -0.17 0.03
CA TRP A 16 0.33 1.01 0.74
C TRP A 16 1.06 1.12 2.06
N VAL A 17 1.50 2.33 2.36
CA VAL A 17 2.16 2.66 3.61
C VAL A 17 1.50 3.88 4.22
N ARG A 18 1.67 4.06 5.53
CA ARG A 18 1.14 5.24 6.21
C ARG A 18 2.14 5.76 7.23
N GLN A 19 1.95 7.02 7.61
CA GLN A 19 2.71 7.62 8.69
C GLN A 19 1.76 8.41 9.57
N ALA A 20 1.61 7.97 10.81
CA ALA A 20 0.85 8.69 11.81
C ALA A 20 1.69 9.82 12.38
N PRO A 21 1.06 10.87 12.97
CA PRO A 21 1.82 11.98 13.53
C PRO A 21 2.81 11.50 14.59
N GLY A 22 4.06 11.93 14.42
CA GLY A 22 5.13 11.59 15.36
C GLY A 22 5.65 10.17 15.27
N LYS A 23 5.24 9.40 14.28
CA LYS A 23 5.65 8.01 14.13
C LYS A 23 6.34 7.78 12.80
N GLY A 24 7.02 6.64 12.67
CA GLY A 24 7.68 6.26 11.42
C GLY A 24 6.68 5.71 10.41
N LEU A 25 7.18 5.45 9.21
CA LEU A 25 6.38 4.81 8.18
C LEU A 25 6.01 3.40 8.60
N GLU A 26 4.78 3.03 8.33
CA GLU A 26 4.26 1.70 8.60
C GLU A 26 3.76 1.10 7.29
N TRP A 27 4.27 -0.09 6.95
CA TRP A 27 3.79 -0.84 5.80
C TRP A 27 2.45 -1.47 6.15
N LEU A 28 1.48 -1.39 5.25
CA LEU A 28 0.13 -1.88 5.51
C LEU A 28 -0.25 -3.08 4.65
N ALA A 29 0.00 -3.01 3.35
CA ALA A 29 -0.48 -4.01 2.43
C ALA A 29 0.33 -3.99 1.16
N ALA A 30 0.34 -5.12 0.44
CA ALA A 30 1.03 -5.21 -0.85
C ALA A 30 0.30 -6.16 -1.78
N ILE A 31 0.43 -5.89 -3.08
CA ILE A 31 0.01 -6.82 -4.12
C ILE A 31 1.26 -7.31 -4.83
N GLY A 32 1.40 -8.63 -4.94
CA GLY A 32 2.51 -9.22 -5.64
C GLY A 32 2.42 -9.03 -7.15
N CYS A 33 3.51 -9.33 -7.83
CA CYS A 33 3.59 -9.21 -9.28
C CYS A 33 4.39 -10.38 -9.84
N GLY A 34 4.44 -10.48 -11.16
CA GLY A 34 5.12 -11.60 -11.81
C GLY A 34 4.49 -12.92 -11.40
N ASN A 35 5.30 -13.84 -10.87
CA ASN A 35 4.81 -15.13 -10.42
C ASN A 35 3.86 -15.04 -9.23
N TYR A 36 3.80 -13.92 -8.57
CA TYR A 36 2.95 -13.69 -7.40
C TYR A 36 1.79 -12.76 -7.71
N SER A 37 1.51 -12.57 -8.99
CA SER A 37 0.43 -11.70 -9.44
C SER A 37 -0.90 -12.16 -8.83
N GLY A 38 -1.64 -11.22 -8.26
CA GLY A 38 -2.91 -11.51 -7.61
C GLY A 38 -2.80 -11.86 -6.14
N SER A 39 -1.61 -12.09 -5.62
CA SER A 39 -1.42 -12.36 -4.19
C SER A 39 -1.43 -11.05 -3.42
N THR A 40 -2.09 -11.07 -2.25
CA THR A 40 -2.17 -9.90 -1.39
C THR A 40 -1.61 -10.22 -0.01
N TYR A 41 -0.99 -9.23 0.61
CA TYR A 41 -0.33 -9.37 1.91
C TYR A 41 -0.69 -8.18 2.77
N TYR A 42 -0.91 -8.42 4.06
CA TYR A 42 -1.38 -7.39 4.98
C TYR A 42 -0.60 -7.41 6.28
N ALA A 43 -0.38 -6.22 6.85
CA ALA A 43 0.13 -6.10 8.20
C ALA A 43 -0.96 -6.52 9.18
N ASP A 44 -0.56 -7.04 10.33
CA ASP A 44 -1.50 -7.51 11.34
C ASP A 44 -2.42 -6.38 11.82
N SER A 45 -1.92 -5.15 11.85
CA SER A 45 -2.69 -4.01 12.34
C SER A 45 -3.91 -3.69 11.49
N VAL A 46 -3.93 -4.14 10.23
CA VAL A 46 -5.05 -3.82 9.32
C VAL A 46 -5.70 -5.07 8.74
N LYS A 47 -5.18 -6.24 9.06
CA LYS A 47 -5.71 -7.49 8.53
C LYS A 47 -7.18 -7.65 8.91
N GLY A 48 -8.01 -7.99 7.94
CA GLY A 48 -9.44 -8.14 8.16
C GLY A 48 -10.22 -6.84 8.05
N ARG A 49 -9.57 -5.69 8.04
CA ARG A 49 -10.22 -4.39 7.94
C ARG A 49 -9.94 -3.67 6.63
N PHE A 50 -8.74 -3.84 6.09
CA PHE A 50 -8.31 -3.15 4.87
C PHE A 50 -8.15 -4.18 3.76
N THR A 51 -8.42 -3.74 2.54
CA THR A 51 -8.28 -4.58 1.35
C THR A 51 -7.54 -3.78 0.29
N ILE A 52 -6.46 -4.37 -0.24
CA ILE A 52 -5.72 -3.78 -1.34
C ILE A 52 -6.14 -4.45 -2.64
N SER A 53 -6.27 -3.65 -3.68
CA SER A 53 -6.60 -4.16 -5.01
C SER A 53 -5.95 -3.26 -6.06
N SER A 54 -5.92 -3.75 -7.28
CA SER A 54 -5.39 -2.95 -8.39
C SER A 54 -6.17 -3.26 -9.66
N ASP A 55 -6.17 -2.28 -10.56
CA ASP A 55 -6.68 -2.44 -11.91
C ASP A 55 -5.52 -2.14 -12.84
N ASN A 56 -4.89 -3.20 -13.35
CA ASN A 56 -3.72 -3.04 -14.20
C ASN A 56 -4.06 -2.38 -15.55
N SER A 57 -5.30 -2.54 -16.01
CA SER A 57 -5.70 -1.89 -17.25
C SER A 57 -5.75 -0.37 -17.11
N GLN A 58 -5.99 0.13 -15.91
CA GLN A 58 -6.00 1.56 -15.62
C GLN A 58 -4.76 2.00 -14.85
N ASN A 59 -3.87 1.06 -14.56
CA ASN A 59 -2.63 1.33 -13.83
C ASN A 59 -2.92 2.04 -12.50
N THR A 60 -3.91 1.55 -11.77
CA THR A 60 -4.42 2.18 -10.55
C THR A 60 -4.48 1.16 -9.42
N ALA A 61 -4.08 1.57 -8.23
CA ALA A 61 -4.20 0.77 -7.02
C ALA A 61 -5.19 1.41 -6.06
N TYR A 62 -5.84 0.56 -5.27
CA TYR A 62 -6.85 0.98 -4.32
C TYR A 62 -6.56 0.39 -2.96
N LEU A 63 -6.88 1.13 -1.92
CA LEU A 63 -6.91 0.62 -0.56
C LEU A 63 -8.29 0.90 0.01
N GLN A 64 -9.05 -0.16 0.24
CA GLN A 64 -10.37 -0.03 0.85
C GLN A 64 -10.23 -0.22 2.35
N MET A 65 -10.74 0.74 3.10
CA MET A 65 -10.62 0.73 4.55
C MET A 65 -12.01 0.62 5.16
N SER A 66 -12.13 -0.24 6.18
CA SER A 66 -13.38 -0.39 6.91
C SER A 66 -13.09 -0.44 8.39
N SER A 67 -14.12 -0.23 9.21
CA SER A 67 -14.00 -0.27 10.68
C SER A 67 -12.86 0.62 11.17
N LEU A 68 -12.81 1.85 10.68
CA LEU A 68 -11.71 2.77 10.98
C LEU A 68 -11.65 3.07 12.46
N ARG A 69 -10.44 3.19 12.97
CA ARG A 69 -10.13 3.51 14.37
C ARG A 69 -9.35 4.81 14.41
N THR A 70 -9.31 5.44 15.60
CA THR A 70 -8.55 6.68 15.74
C THR A 70 -7.07 6.49 15.42
N GLU A 71 -6.51 5.30 15.71
CA GLU A 71 -5.12 5.00 15.37
C GLU A 71 -4.88 4.93 13.86
N ASP A 72 -5.92 4.89 13.04
CA ASP A 72 -5.77 4.89 11.58
C ASP A 72 -5.56 6.29 11.03
N THR A 73 -5.64 7.32 11.87
CA THR A 73 -5.33 8.69 11.48
C THR A 73 -3.87 8.77 11.06
N ALA A 74 -3.62 9.09 9.81
CA ALA A 74 -2.28 9.12 9.24
C ALA A 74 -2.35 9.67 7.82
N ARG A 75 -1.18 9.93 7.24
CA ARG A 75 -1.08 10.16 5.81
C ARG A 75 -0.71 8.84 5.15
N TYR A 76 -1.39 8.53 4.07
CA TYR A 76 -1.25 7.26 3.36
C TYR A 76 -0.66 7.49 1.98
N TRP A 77 0.29 6.65 1.60
CA TRP A 77 0.94 6.72 0.29
C TRP A 77 0.94 5.35 -0.39
N CYS A 78 1.01 5.38 -1.70
CA CYS A 78 1.39 4.21 -2.47
C CYS A 78 2.90 4.13 -2.58
N ALA A 79 3.40 2.91 -2.64
CA ALA A 79 4.81 2.64 -2.84
C ALA A 79 4.97 1.55 -3.88
N ARG A 80 6.07 1.58 -4.60
CA ARG A 80 6.40 0.53 -5.56
C ARG A 80 7.77 -0.02 -5.24
N GLY A 81 7.97 -1.28 -5.50
CA GLY A 81 9.25 -1.93 -5.28
C GLY A 81 9.52 -2.98 -6.33
N PRO A 82 10.70 -3.60 -6.29
CA PRO A 82 11.06 -4.62 -7.26
C PRO A 82 10.10 -5.80 -7.21
N CYS A 83 9.83 -6.37 -8.38
CA CYS A 83 8.90 -7.48 -8.54
C CYS A 83 9.64 -8.82 -8.50
N TYR A 84 10.43 -9.06 -7.47
CA TYR A 84 11.18 -10.31 -7.41
C TYR A 84 10.78 -11.21 -6.24
N ARG A 85 10.15 -10.67 -5.23
CA ARG A 85 9.59 -11.48 -4.15
C ARG A 85 8.71 -10.60 -3.30
N HIS A 86 7.83 -11.25 -2.54
CA HIS A 86 6.99 -10.54 -1.60
C HIS A 86 6.84 -11.37 -0.36
N GLY A 87 6.09 -10.84 0.59
CA GLY A 87 6.10 -11.44 1.92
C GLY A 87 7.46 -11.33 2.55
N ALA A 88 8.38 -10.60 1.93
CA ALA A 88 9.67 -10.33 2.49
C ALA A 88 9.50 -9.47 3.73
N SER A 89 10.42 -9.63 4.66
CA SER A 89 10.28 -9.02 5.96
C SER A 89 10.43 -7.50 5.97
N CYS A 90 11.00 -6.92 4.94
CA CYS A 90 11.24 -5.48 4.90
C CYS A 90 10.85 -4.88 3.57
N PRO A 91 9.55 -4.75 3.30
CA PRO A 91 9.14 -4.18 2.03
C PRO A 91 9.55 -2.73 1.85
N GLY A 92 9.84 -2.01 2.92
CA GLY A 92 10.14 -0.60 2.83
C GLY A 92 11.50 -0.22 2.31
N GLU A 93 12.46 -1.14 2.30
CA GLU A 93 13.85 -0.77 1.99
C GLU A 93 14.08 -0.40 0.54
N LEU A 94 13.36 -1.05 -0.37
CA LEU A 94 13.58 -0.87 -1.80
C LEU A 94 12.37 -0.24 -2.47
N MET A 95 11.53 0.42 -1.70
CA MET A 95 10.30 0.99 -2.22
C MET A 95 10.41 2.49 -2.38
N ASP A 96 9.80 2.97 -3.46
CA ASP A 96 9.65 4.40 -3.72
C ASP A 96 8.21 4.80 -3.47
N LEU A 97 8.01 5.82 -2.67
CA LEU A 97 6.71 6.45 -2.53
C LEU A 97 6.46 7.35 -3.73
N TRP A 98 5.19 7.52 -4.09
CA TRP A 98 4.87 8.49 -5.12
C TRP A 98 3.59 9.24 -4.75
N GLY A 99 3.51 10.47 -5.27
CA GLY A 99 2.39 11.35 -5.00
C GLY A 99 2.48 12.00 -3.61
N PRO A 100 1.58 12.95 -3.33
CA PRO A 100 1.61 13.69 -2.06
C PRO A 100 0.99 12.93 -0.90
N GLY A 101 0.41 11.76 -1.19
CA GLY A 101 -0.32 11.02 -0.17
C GLY A 101 -1.71 11.57 0.06
N VAL A 102 -2.46 10.85 0.89
CA VAL A 102 -3.81 11.22 1.26
C VAL A 102 -3.88 11.26 2.78
N GLU A 103 -4.35 12.36 3.31
CA GLU A 103 -4.52 12.48 4.76
C GLU A 103 -5.88 11.92 5.17
N VAL A 104 -5.87 11.01 6.13
CA VAL A 104 -7.07 10.40 6.69
C VAL A 104 -7.11 10.74 8.17
N VAL A 105 -8.21 11.35 8.61
CA VAL A 105 -8.42 11.69 10.01
C VAL A 105 -9.67 10.95 10.48
N VAL A 106 -9.52 10.19 11.54
CA VAL A 106 -10.63 9.43 12.13
C VAL A 106 -10.89 10.01 13.52
N SER A 107 -12.08 10.54 13.73
CA SER A 107 -12.47 11.06 15.03
C SER A 107 -13.49 10.12 15.66
N SER A 108 -13.44 10.02 16.97
CA SER A 108 -14.38 9.19 17.71
C SER A 108 -15.63 9.95 18.12
#